data_7eb7faddbda28920bfd7412ea258ef25
#
_entry.id   7eb7faddbda28920bfd7412ea258ef25
#
_cell.length_a   1.000
_cell.length_b   1.000
_cell.length_c   1.000
_cell.angle_alpha   90.00
_cell.angle_beta   90.00
_cell.angle_gamma   90.00
#
_symmetry.space_group_name_H-M   'P 1'
#
loop_
_entity.id
_entity.type
_entity.pdbx_description
1 polymer ?
#
loop_
_entity_poly.entity_id
_entity_poly.type
_entity_poly.pdbx_seq_one_letter_code
_entity_poly.pdbx_strand_id
1 'polypeptide(L)'
;MARMQQMMASALAHVKENAAAEMSGMMNEIRAMRGMMETQLAEISWGSTQQREPQKAVVLREMLAAGFSASLARYLIDKLPAGLDGAQSMRWIKTVLSRNLNTVANEDAMLEQGGVFALVGPTGVGKTTSTAKLAARCVMRHGPEKLALITTDAYRIGAHEQLRIYGKILGVMVHSVKDEADLRIALKELKNKHTVLIDTVGVSQRDQMVTEQVAMLSGAGADVKRLLCLNSTATQETLNEVVRAYQGSGLAGCIMTKLDEAASIGNVLDVVIRQKLNLFYVSNGQRVPEDLYLADRGYLIDRAFKLKRDSAATQFSDAELPLLMAQAAARNNEARGVHLG
;
A
#
# COMPACT_ATOMS: atom_id res chain seq x y z
N MET A 1 28.63 30.24 -49.20
CA MET A 1 29.18 29.29 -48.23
C MET A 1 28.24 29.04 -47.06
N ALA A 2 27.83 30.05 -46.27
CA ALA A 2 26.96 29.88 -45.08
C ALA A 2 25.59 29.20 -45.34
N ARG A 3 24.93 29.58 -46.47
CA ARG A 3 23.60 29.01 -46.83
C ARG A 3 23.66 27.53 -47.21
N MET A 4 24.76 27.07 -47.77
CA MET A 4 24.96 25.64 -48.11
C MET A 4 25.28 24.81 -46.87
N GLN A 5 26.00 25.36 -45.91
CA GLN A 5 26.25 24.70 -44.59
C GLN A 5 24.97 24.57 -43.77
N GLN A 6 24.10 25.58 -43.82
CA GLN A 6 22.80 25.56 -43.14
C GLN A 6 21.83 24.51 -43.72
N MET A 7 21.80 24.40 -45.07
CA MET A 7 21.00 23.33 -45.74
C MET A 7 21.55 21.92 -45.46
N MET A 8 22.86 21.75 -45.41
CA MET A 8 23.47 20.46 -45.02
C MET A 8 23.16 20.09 -43.58
N ALA A 9 23.22 21.07 -42.65
CA ALA A 9 22.91 20.84 -41.24
C ALA A 9 21.42 20.45 -41.03
N SER A 10 20.50 21.11 -41.74
CA SER A 10 19.07 20.77 -41.66
C SER A 10 18.76 19.41 -42.30
N ALA A 11 19.41 19.04 -43.41
CA ALA A 11 19.26 17.73 -44.01
C ALA A 11 19.78 16.59 -43.07
N LEU A 12 20.92 16.80 -42.44
CA LEU A 12 21.48 15.88 -41.47
C LEU A 12 20.60 15.74 -40.21
N ALA A 13 19.99 16.81 -39.74
CA ALA A 13 19.04 16.79 -38.63
C ALA A 13 17.78 15.96 -38.98
N HIS A 14 17.21 16.17 -40.15
CA HIS A 14 16.07 15.39 -40.64
C HIS A 14 16.38 13.88 -40.81
N VAL A 15 17.58 13.55 -41.35
CA VAL A 15 17.99 12.16 -41.49
C VAL A 15 18.17 11.49 -40.10
N LYS A 16 18.74 12.19 -39.13
CA LYS A 16 18.86 11.70 -37.74
C LYS A 16 17.50 11.52 -37.07
N GLU A 17 16.59 12.44 -37.27
CA GLU A 17 15.23 12.39 -36.69
C GLU A 17 14.42 11.22 -37.28
N ASN A 18 14.48 11.03 -38.62
CA ASN A 18 13.85 9.90 -39.28
C ASN A 18 14.46 8.54 -38.82
N ALA A 19 15.79 8.45 -38.74
CA ALA A 19 16.46 7.24 -38.28
C ALA A 19 16.13 6.94 -36.82
N ALA A 20 16.00 7.95 -35.94
CA ALA A 20 15.58 7.78 -34.57
C ALA A 20 14.10 7.34 -34.47
N ALA A 21 13.23 7.89 -35.31
CA ALA A 21 11.82 7.49 -35.39
C ALA A 21 11.65 6.05 -35.89
N GLU A 22 12.39 5.65 -36.94
CA GLU A 22 12.40 4.26 -37.46
C GLU A 22 12.94 3.28 -36.40
N MET A 23 14.03 3.64 -35.74
CA MET A 23 14.61 2.82 -34.67
C MET A 23 13.65 2.67 -33.48
N SER A 24 12.95 3.73 -33.09
CA SER A 24 11.90 3.68 -32.07
C SER A 24 10.72 2.81 -32.52
N GLY A 25 10.31 2.89 -33.78
CA GLY A 25 9.29 2.04 -34.38
C GLY A 25 9.67 0.55 -34.33
N MET A 26 10.88 0.21 -34.82
CA MET A 26 11.40 -1.17 -34.74
C MET A 26 11.49 -1.68 -33.30
N MET A 27 11.96 -0.86 -32.37
CA MET A 27 12.04 -1.27 -30.96
C MET A 27 10.66 -1.54 -30.36
N ASN A 28 9.64 -0.77 -30.74
CA ASN A 28 8.27 -0.99 -30.29
C ASN A 28 7.67 -2.25 -30.91
N GLU A 29 8.00 -2.55 -32.17
CA GLU A 29 7.56 -3.74 -32.87
C GLU A 29 8.22 -5.01 -32.29
N ILE A 30 9.51 -4.95 -31.99
CA ILE A 30 10.24 -6.03 -31.29
C ILE A 30 9.65 -6.26 -29.89
N ARG A 31 9.30 -5.19 -29.14
CA ARG A 31 8.63 -5.33 -27.83
C ARG A 31 7.23 -5.96 -27.96
N ALA A 32 6.46 -5.56 -28.97
CA ALA A 32 5.15 -6.13 -29.24
C ALA A 32 5.24 -7.62 -29.64
N MET A 33 6.17 -7.99 -30.51
CA MET A 33 6.43 -9.37 -30.88
C MET A 33 6.88 -10.21 -29.69
N ARG A 34 7.79 -9.70 -28.87
CA ARG A 34 8.23 -10.35 -27.64
C ARG A 34 7.06 -10.55 -26.68
N GLY A 35 6.20 -9.54 -26.48
CA GLY A 35 5.00 -9.66 -25.66
C GLY A 35 4.03 -10.75 -26.18
N MET A 36 3.81 -10.83 -27.49
CA MET A 36 2.99 -11.89 -28.09
C MET A 36 3.61 -13.28 -27.90
N MET A 37 4.91 -13.43 -28.08
CA MET A 37 5.59 -14.71 -27.84
C MET A 37 5.54 -15.13 -26.37
N GLU A 38 5.75 -14.20 -25.45
CA GLU A 38 5.64 -14.47 -24.02
C GLU A 38 4.21 -14.88 -23.62
N THR A 39 3.20 -14.27 -24.23
CA THR A 39 1.78 -14.64 -24.06
C THR A 39 1.50 -16.05 -24.59
N GLN A 40 1.93 -16.38 -25.80
CA GLN A 40 1.74 -17.71 -26.38
C GLN A 40 2.47 -18.80 -25.58
N LEU A 41 3.70 -18.54 -25.16
CA LEU A 41 4.45 -19.48 -24.31
C LEU A 41 3.77 -19.67 -22.94
N ALA A 42 3.19 -18.60 -22.37
CA ALA A 42 2.44 -18.69 -21.12
C ALA A 42 1.14 -19.49 -21.29
N GLU A 43 0.42 -19.31 -22.42
CA GLU A 43 -0.78 -20.10 -22.75
C GLU A 43 -0.47 -21.59 -22.90
N ILE A 44 0.59 -21.94 -23.65
CA ILE A 44 1.02 -23.33 -23.82
C ILE A 44 1.47 -23.93 -22.50
N SER A 45 2.28 -23.22 -21.74
CA SER A 45 2.75 -23.64 -20.42
C SER A 45 1.60 -23.81 -19.44
N TRP A 46 0.64 -22.88 -19.45
CA TRP A 46 -0.53 -22.94 -18.58
C TRP A 46 -1.46 -24.09 -18.96
N GLY A 47 -1.76 -24.29 -20.23
CA GLY A 47 -2.59 -25.39 -20.70
C GLY A 47 -2.02 -26.76 -20.28
N SER A 48 -0.70 -26.92 -20.38
CA SER A 48 -0.03 -28.14 -19.91
C SER A 48 -0.07 -28.31 -18.40
N THR A 49 0.05 -27.20 -17.62
CA THR A 49 -0.03 -27.22 -16.16
C THR A 49 -1.45 -27.52 -15.69
N GLN A 50 -2.46 -26.92 -16.33
CA GLN A 50 -3.87 -27.14 -15.99
C GLN A 50 -4.29 -28.61 -16.20
N GLN A 51 -3.79 -29.26 -17.25
CA GLN A 51 -4.05 -30.68 -17.48
C GLN A 51 -3.31 -31.61 -16.51
N ARG A 52 -2.08 -31.26 -16.13
CA ARG A 52 -1.26 -32.08 -15.22
C ARG A 52 -1.56 -31.86 -13.76
N GLU A 53 -1.89 -30.63 -13.36
CA GLU A 53 -2.08 -30.22 -11.96
C GLU A 53 -3.30 -29.30 -11.81
N PRO A 54 -4.54 -29.82 -12.00
CA PRO A 54 -5.76 -28.99 -11.98
C PRO A 54 -5.96 -28.23 -10.65
N GLN A 55 -5.40 -28.75 -9.57
CA GLN A 55 -5.45 -28.10 -8.24
C GLN A 55 -4.74 -26.74 -8.23
N LYS A 56 -3.65 -26.60 -8.99
CA LYS A 56 -2.92 -25.32 -9.09
C LYS A 56 -3.78 -24.25 -9.77
N ALA A 57 -4.56 -24.65 -10.79
CA ALA A 57 -5.47 -23.73 -11.48
C ALA A 57 -6.60 -23.24 -10.55
N VAL A 58 -7.13 -24.12 -9.72
CA VAL A 58 -8.15 -23.75 -8.71
C VAL A 58 -7.57 -22.76 -7.72
N VAL A 59 -6.40 -23.03 -7.15
CA VAL A 59 -5.73 -22.15 -6.20
C VAL A 59 -5.44 -20.78 -6.81
N LEU A 60 -4.97 -20.73 -8.07
CA LEU A 60 -4.74 -19.46 -8.76
C LEU A 60 -6.01 -18.61 -8.85
N ARG A 61 -7.10 -19.22 -9.33
CA ARG A 61 -8.39 -18.52 -9.42
C ARG A 61 -8.85 -18.00 -8.06
N GLU A 62 -8.71 -18.82 -7.02
CA GLU A 62 -9.07 -18.43 -5.65
C GLU A 62 -8.28 -17.21 -5.17
N MET A 63 -6.97 -17.17 -5.43
CA MET A 63 -6.11 -16.06 -5.03
C MET A 63 -6.42 -14.77 -5.82
N LEU A 64 -6.57 -14.88 -7.15
CA LEU A 64 -6.91 -13.74 -8.00
C LEU A 64 -8.28 -13.16 -7.65
N ALA A 65 -9.26 -14.02 -7.43
CA ALA A 65 -10.60 -13.60 -7.01
C ALA A 65 -10.62 -12.96 -5.62
N ALA A 66 -9.71 -13.34 -4.72
CA ALA A 66 -9.53 -12.67 -3.42
C ALA A 66 -8.81 -11.32 -3.53
N GLY A 67 -8.31 -10.94 -4.71
CA GLY A 67 -7.64 -9.67 -5.00
C GLY A 67 -6.12 -9.70 -4.85
N PHE A 68 -5.50 -10.87 -4.64
CA PHE A 68 -4.04 -10.99 -4.68
C PHE A 68 -3.50 -10.84 -6.10
N SER A 69 -2.31 -10.30 -6.25
CA SER A 69 -1.68 -10.13 -7.56
C SER A 69 -1.33 -11.47 -8.20
N ALA A 70 -1.36 -11.49 -9.54
CA ALA A 70 -0.95 -12.64 -10.31
C ALA A 70 0.51 -13.05 -10.03
N SER A 71 1.39 -12.10 -9.74
CA SER A 71 2.79 -12.38 -9.40
C SER A 71 2.96 -13.09 -8.05
N LEU A 72 2.21 -12.68 -7.01
CA LEU A 72 2.23 -13.37 -5.72
C LEU A 72 1.56 -14.75 -5.83
N ALA A 73 0.43 -14.83 -6.51
CA ALA A 73 -0.28 -16.08 -6.74
C ALA A 73 0.60 -17.10 -7.45
N ARG A 74 1.25 -16.71 -8.55
CA ARG A 74 2.19 -17.55 -9.28
C ARG A 74 3.35 -18.02 -8.41
N TYR A 75 4.00 -17.10 -7.69
CA TYR A 75 5.10 -17.44 -6.81
C TYR A 75 4.73 -18.52 -5.77
N LEU A 76 3.53 -18.40 -5.17
CA LEU A 76 3.06 -19.37 -4.19
C LEU A 76 2.68 -20.71 -4.82
N ILE A 77 2.07 -20.69 -6.02
CA ILE A 77 1.71 -21.91 -6.75
C ILE A 77 2.96 -22.70 -7.18
N ASP A 78 4.02 -22.00 -7.61
CA ASP A 78 5.29 -22.65 -7.98
C ASP A 78 5.96 -23.31 -6.75
N LYS A 79 5.64 -22.85 -5.54
CA LYS A 79 6.15 -23.41 -4.27
C LYS A 79 5.19 -24.39 -3.61
N LEU A 80 4.00 -24.59 -4.18
CA LEU A 80 3.00 -25.50 -3.61
C LEU A 80 3.52 -26.94 -3.65
N PRO A 81 3.53 -27.67 -2.52
CA PRO A 81 3.94 -29.06 -2.48
C PRO A 81 3.07 -29.94 -3.39
N ALA A 82 3.70 -30.89 -4.06
CA ALA A 82 3.00 -31.86 -4.91
C ALA A 82 2.13 -32.82 -4.07
N GLY A 83 1.05 -33.33 -4.66
CA GLY A 83 0.21 -34.35 -4.05
C GLY A 83 -0.83 -33.82 -3.04
N LEU A 84 -0.96 -32.50 -2.87
CA LEU A 84 -2.01 -31.92 -2.04
C LEU A 84 -3.34 -31.89 -2.79
N ASP A 85 -4.44 -32.19 -2.11
CA ASP A 85 -5.78 -31.91 -2.63
C ASP A 85 -6.11 -30.39 -2.60
N GLY A 86 -7.25 -29.99 -3.16
CA GLY A 86 -7.65 -28.58 -3.24
C GLY A 86 -7.80 -27.93 -1.86
N ALA A 87 -8.34 -28.64 -0.88
CA ALA A 87 -8.54 -28.13 0.47
C ALA A 87 -7.20 -27.99 1.23
N GLN A 88 -6.31 -28.95 1.03
CA GLN A 88 -4.96 -28.92 1.60
C GLN A 88 -4.12 -27.80 0.96
N SER A 89 -4.21 -27.64 -0.36
CA SER A 89 -3.55 -26.55 -1.09
C SER A 89 -3.98 -25.18 -0.59
N MET A 90 -5.28 -24.96 -0.41
CA MET A 90 -5.79 -23.69 0.12
C MET A 90 -5.38 -23.45 1.57
N ARG A 91 -5.34 -24.47 2.40
CA ARG A 91 -4.82 -24.36 3.79
C ARG A 91 -3.35 -23.98 3.80
N TRP A 92 -2.55 -24.59 2.93
CA TRP A 92 -1.13 -24.26 2.79
C TRP A 92 -0.94 -22.81 2.37
N ILE A 93 -1.65 -22.35 1.32
CA ILE A 93 -1.61 -20.95 0.86
C ILE A 93 -1.95 -19.98 1.99
N LYS A 94 -3.06 -20.20 2.68
CA LYS A 94 -3.47 -19.36 3.82
C LYS A 94 -2.42 -19.32 4.93
N THR A 95 -1.81 -20.46 5.22
CA THR A 95 -0.75 -20.56 6.23
C THR A 95 0.48 -19.77 5.82
N VAL A 96 0.91 -19.86 4.55
CA VAL A 96 2.07 -19.13 4.05
C VAL A 96 1.80 -17.63 4.04
N LEU A 97 0.63 -17.20 3.55
CA LEU A 97 0.24 -15.79 3.58
C LEU A 97 0.20 -15.23 5.01
N SER A 98 -0.42 -15.97 5.93
CA SER A 98 -0.50 -15.58 7.35
C SER A 98 0.88 -15.47 8.01
N ARG A 99 1.81 -16.36 7.70
CA ARG A 99 3.19 -16.31 8.23
C ARG A 99 4.00 -15.13 7.71
N ASN A 100 3.68 -14.65 6.50
CA ASN A 100 4.35 -13.52 5.86
C ASN A 100 3.64 -12.17 6.11
N LEU A 101 2.46 -12.17 6.70
CA LEU A 101 1.77 -10.96 7.12
C LEU A 101 2.27 -10.57 8.52
N ASN A 102 3.11 -9.54 8.58
CA ASN A 102 3.61 -9.01 9.83
C ASN A 102 2.51 -8.21 10.53
N THR A 103 2.13 -8.65 11.71
CA THR A 103 1.20 -7.91 12.60
C THR A 103 1.84 -7.72 13.96
N VAL A 104 1.47 -6.66 14.66
CA VAL A 104 1.87 -6.49 16.06
C VAL A 104 1.14 -7.53 16.92
N ALA A 105 1.86 -8.09 17.88
CA ALA A 105 1.32 -9.16 18.72
C ALA A 105 0.23 -8.66 19.68
N ASN A 106 0.38 -7.41 20.15
CA ASN A 106 -0.50 -6.76 21.10
C ASN A 106 -0.42 -5.23 20.93
N GLU A 107 -1.20 -4.49 21.70
CA GLU A 107 -1.19 -3.03 21.71
C GLU A 107 -0.02 -2.41 22.52
N ASP A 108 0.80 -3.22 23.18
CA ASP A 108 1.81 -2.74 24.12
C ASP A 108 2.85 -1.84 23.45
N ALA A 109 3.25 -2.14 22.21
CA ALA A 109 4.20 -1.34 21.47
C ALA A 109 3.75 0.11 21.22
N MET A 110 2.46 0.38 21.23
CA MET A 110 1.91 1.71 21.00
C MET A 110 1.24 2.28 22.25
N LEU A 111 0.37 1.51 22.89
CA LEU A 111 -0.42 2.01 24.02
C LEU A 111 0.34 1.97 25.34
N GLU A 112 1.17 0.94 25.61
CA GLU A 112 1.92 0.86 26.86
C GLU A 112 3.24 1.61 26.82
N GLN A 113 4.01 1.50 25.72
CA GLN A 113 5.28 2.20 25.61
C GLN A 113 5.12 3.69 25.31
N GLY A 114 3.99 4.04 24.68
CA GLY A 114 3.75 5.41 24.25
C GLY A 114 4.74 5.87 23.17
N GLY A 115 4.93 7.19 23.10
CA GLY A 115 5.82 7.85 22.15
C GLY A 115 5.09 8.77 21.18
N VAL A 116 5.78 9.19 20.12
CA VAL A 116 5.25 10.11 19.12
C VAL A 116 4.90 9.31 17.85
N PHE A 117 3.63 9.36 17.46
CA PHE A 117 3.13 8.66 16.27
C PHE A 117 2.49 9.64 15.31
N ALA A 118 2.87 9.59 14.04
CA ALA A 118 2.27 10.39 12.98
C ALA A 118 1.50 9.50 12.00
N LEU A 119 0.22 9.79 11.79
CA LEU A 119 -0.58 9.13 10.76
C LEU A 119 -0.38 9.85 9.44
N VAL A 120 0.17 9.14 8.46
CA VAL A 120 0.51 9.67 7.13
C VAL A 120 -0.27 8.94 6.04
N GLY A 121 -0.42 9.57 4.88
CA GLY A 121 -1.12 8.98 3.73
C GLY A 121 -1.98 9.96 2.95
N PRO A 122 -2.58 9.53 1.84
CA PRO A 122 -3.35 10.38 0.93
C PRO A 122 -4.57 11.05 1.57
N THR A 123 -5.12 12.01 0.85
CA THR A 123 -6.40 12.65 1.24
C THR A 123 -7.51 11.62 1.28
N GLY A 124 -8.39 11.72 2.28
CA GLY A 124 -9.59 10.87 2.40
C GLY A 124 -9.31 9.41 2.79
N VAL A 125 -8.07 9.04 3.12
CA VAL A 125 -7.72 7.68 3.55
C VAL A 125 -8.18 7.33 4.98
N GLY A 126 -8.66 8.30 5.76
CA GLY A 126 -9.16 8.07 7.12
C GLY A 126 -8.15 8.34 8.23
N LYS A 127 -7.12 9.19 8.00
CA LYS A 127 -6.13 9.56 9.02
C LYS A 127 -6.75 10.16 10.27
N THR A 128 -7.49 11.24 10.13
CA THR A 128 -8.12 11.97 11.24
C THR A 128 -9.05 11.06 12.05
N THR A 129 -9.86 10.24 11.37
CA THR A 129 -10.74 9.27 12.05
C THR A 129 -9.94 8.20 12.80
N SER A 130 -8.85 7.70 12.20
CA SER A 130 -7.97 6.72 12.85
C SER A 130 -7.21 7.34 14.02
N THR A 131 -6.77 8.60 13.89
CA THR A 131 -6.15 9.36 14.98
C THR A 131 -7.13 9.51 16.15
N ALA A 132 -8.40 9.85 15.88
CA ALA A 132 -9.42 9.97 16.91
C ALA A 132 -9.71 8.64 17.62
N LYS A 133 -9.75 7.52 16.89
CA LYS A 133 -9.92 6.18 17.46
C LYS A 133 -8.76 5.78 18.37
N LEU A 134 -7.53 6.02 17.92
CA LEU A 134 -6.34 5.77 18.71
C LEU A 134 -6.29 6.68 19.95
N ALA A 135 -6.63 7.96 19.79
CA ALA A 135 -6.72 8.91 20.89
C ALA A 135 -7.70 8.45 21.96
N ALA A 136 -8.90 8.02 21.56
CA ALA A 136 -9.90 7.50 22.49
C ALA A 136 -9.39 6.26 23.25
N ARG A 137 -8.70 5.32 22.60
CA ARG A 137 -8.07 4.17 23.27
C ARG A 137 -6.99 4.59 24.26
N CYS A 138 -6.12 5.54 23.87
CA CYS A 138 -5.11 6.07 24.79
C CYS A 138 -5.75 6.72 26.01
N VAL A 139 -6.79 7.52 25.83
CA VAL A 139 -7.51 8.18 26.95
C VAL A 139 -8.17 7.15 27.86
N MET A 140 -8.83 6.14 27.29
CA MET A 140 -9.47 5.05 28.08
C MET A 140 -8.44 4.28 28.93
N ARG A 141 -7.20 4.17 28.47
CA ARG A 141 -6.16 3.39 29.15
C ARG A 141 -5.31 4.21 30.14
N HIS A 142 -4.97 5.42 29.77
CA HIS A 142 -4.01 6.25 30.51
C HIS A 142 -4.57 7.58 31.02
N GLY A 143 -5.79 7.93 30.62
CA GLY A 143 -6.40 9.21 30.89
C GLY A 143 -5.97 10.33 29.92
N PRO A 144 -6.75 11.43 29.85
CA PRO A 144 -6.52 12.53 28.91
C PRO A 144 -5.22 13.29 29.17
N GLU A 145 -4.77 13.36 30.43
CA GLU A 145 -3.54 14.04 30.82
C GLU A 145 -2.28 13.47 30.19
N LYS A 146 -2.31 12.19 29.81
CA LYS A 146 -1.16 11.46 29.24
C LYS A 146 -1.09 11.57 27.72
N LEU A 147 -2.13 12.10 27.06
CA LEU A 147 -2.21 12.23 25.62
C LEU A 147 -2.10 13.68 25.17
N ALA A 148 -1.48 13.91 24.03
CA ALA A 148 -1.60 15.15 23.26
C ALA A 148 -1.88 14.85 21.81
N LEU A 149 -2.64 15.75 21.17
CA LEU A 149 -2.95 15.68 19.74
C LEU A 149 -2.28 16.85 19.02
N ILE A 150 -1.69 16.59 17.87
CA ILE A 150 -1.14 17.61 16.98
C ILE A 150 -1.81 17.46 15.63
N THR A 151 -2.15 18.58 14.97
CA THR A 151 -2.56 18.61 13.57
C THR A 151 -1.62 19.46 12.75
N THR A 152 -1.22 18.95 11.58
CA THR A 152 -0.46 19.73 10.59
C THR A 152 -1.37 20.32 9.51
N ASP A 153 -2.70 20.06 9.57
CA ASP A 153 -3.68 20.59 8.63
C ASP A 153 -4.27 21.92 9.12
N ALA A 154 -3.38 22.91 9.28
CA ALA A 154 -3.76 24.22 9.82
C ALA A 154 -4.52 25.10 8.81
N TYR A 155 -4.44 24.81 7.52
CA TYR A 155 -4.89 25.69 6.43
C TYR A 155 -6.21 25.28 5.80
N ARG A 156 -6.64 24.03 5.90
CA ARG A 156 -7.92 23.57 5.29
C ARG A 156 -9.08 23.91 6.19
N ILE A 157 -10.00 24.72 5.66
CA ILE A 157 -11.27 25.04 6.34
C ILE A 157 -12.02 23.73 6.62
N GLY A 158 -12.28 23.45 7.91
CA GLY A 158 -13.04 22.28 8.35
C GLY A 158 -12.21 21.01 8.70
N ALA A 159 -11.02 20.80 8.15
CA ALA A 159 -10.26 19.57 8.40
C ALA A 159 -9.74 19.49 9.85
N HIS A 160 -9.21 20.59 10.39
CA HIS A 160 -8.73 20.66 11.77
C HIS A 160 -9.87 20.74 12.79
N GLU A 161 -11.09 21.14 12.38
CA GLU A 161 -12.26 21.17 13.25
C GLU A 161 -12.66 19.78 13.70
N GLN A 162 -12.61 18.79 12.82
CA GLN A 162 -12.96 17.42 13.16
C GLN A 162 -12.09 16.87 14.29
N LEU A 163 -10.75 17.03 14.21
CA LEU A 163 -9.86 16.58 15.27
C LEU A 163 -10.07 17.38 16.58
N ARG A 164 -10.35 18.68 16.49
CA ARG A 164 -10.67 19.51 17.65
C ARG A 164 -11.95 19.10 18.36
N ILE A 165 -12.97 18.69 17.60
CA ILE A 165 -14.22 18.15 18.17
C ILE A 165 -13.90 16.88 18.96
N TYR A 166 -13.14 15.95 18.40
CA TYR A 166 -12.72 14.75 19.13
C TYR A 166 -11.86 15.09 20.35
N GLY A 167 -10.93 16.04 20.22
CA GLY A 167 -10.13 16.52 21.36
C GLY A 167 -11.00 17.05 22.49
N LYS A 168 -12.03 17.85 22.19
CA LYS A 168 -12.99 18.34 23.19
C LYS A 168 -13.77 17.20 23.86
N ILE A 169 -14.27 16.23 23.08
CA ILE A 169 -15.00 15.09 23.62
C ILE A 169 -14.11 14.24 24.54
N LEU A 170 -12.84 14.07 24.18
CA LEU A 170 -11.88 13.26 24.93
C LEU A 170 -11.18 14.03 26.07
N GLY A 171 -11.40 15.34 26.20
CA GLY A 171 -10.72 16.19 27.18
C GLY A 171 -9.22 16.37 26.86
N VAL A 172 -8.82 16.27 25.59
CA VAL A 172 -7.42 16.36 25.15
C VAL A 172 -7.20 17.62 24.32
N MET A 173 -6.11 18.34 24.62
CA MET A 173 -5.74 19.53 23.86
C MET A 173 -5.19 19.17 22.49
N VAL A 174 -5.61 19.93 21.46
CA VAL A 174 -5.13 19.79 20.08
C VAL A 174 -4.24 20.98 19.74
N HIS A 175 -2.98 20.69 19.43
CA HIS A 175 -1.99 21.67 18.99
C HIS A 175 -1.98 21.76 17.47
N SER A 176 -1.95 22.97 16.93
CA SER A 176 -1.84 23.18 15.48
C SER A 176 -0.42 23.64 15.15
N VAL A 177 0.22 22.97 14.21
CA VAL A 177 1.59 23.26 13.74
C VAL A 177 1.60 23.50 12.24
N LYS A 178 2.44 24.41 11.76
CA LYS A 178 2.49 24.82 10.35
C LYS A 178 3.72 24.29 9.63
N ASP A 179 4.83 24.20 10.35
CA ASP A 179 6.12 23.83 9.80
C ASP A 179 6.96 22.98 10.77
N GLU A 180 8.16 22.63 10.37
CA GLU A 180 9.10 21.83 11.15
C GLU A 180 9.48 22.51 12.47
N ALA A 181 9.66 23.84 12.45
CA ALA A 181 10.05 24.60 13.64
C ALA A 181 8.95 24.59 14.69
N ASP A 182 7.70 24.82 14.28
CA ASP A 182 6.53 24.73 15.15
C ASP A 182 6.37 23.33 15.73
N LEU A 183 6.54 22.28 14.89
CA LEU A 183 6.45 20.89 15.33
C LEU A 183 7.53 20.56 16.37
N ARG A 184 8.75 21.00 16.14
CA ARG A 184 9.87 20.82 17.09
C ARG A 184 9.60 21.48 18.44
N ILE A 185 9.06 22.68 18.44
CA ILE A 185 8.66 23.41 19.65
C ILE A 185 7.55 22.66 20.38
N ALA A 186 6.49 22.29 19.69
CA ALA A 186 5.36 21.56 20.25
C ALA A 186 5.81 20.22 20.88
N LEU A 187 6.64 19.44 20.19
CA LEU A 187 7.14 18.16 20.72
C LEU A 187 8.04 18.36 21.95
N LYS A 188 8.81 19.44 22.02
CA LYS A 188 9.61 19.77 23.19
C LYS A 188 8.74 20.13 24.41
N GLU A 189 7.66 20.87 24.21
CA GLU A 189 6.68 21.18 25.24
C GLU A 189 5.93 19.95 25.75
N LEU A 190 5.63 19.02 24.81
CA LEU A 190 4.86 17.80 25.06
C LEU A 190 5.71 16.60 25.51
N LYS A 191 7.00 16.77 25.78
CA LYS A 191 7.93 15.69 26.15
C LYS A 191 7.50 14.86 27.38
N ASN A 192 6.66 15.43 28.26
CA ASN A 192 6.15 14.76 29.46
C ASN A 192 4.84 13.99 29.21
N LYS A 193 4.28 14.06 27.98
CA LYS A 193 3.13 13.26 27.60
C LYS A 193 3.58 11.83 27.32
N HIS A 194 2.76 10.89 27.71
CA HIS A 194 3.02 9.47 27.42
C HIS A 194 2.91 9.19 25.92
N THR A 195 1.88 9.75 25.27
CA THR A 195 1.63 9.56 23.85
C THR A 195 1.33 10.90 23.18
N VAL A 196 1.92 11.11 22.00
CA VAL A 196 1.59 12.22 21.11
C VAL A 196 1.14 11.65 19.77
N LEU A 197 -0.06 12.00 19.34
CA LEU A 197 -0.58 11.59 18.03
C LEU A 197 -0.62 12.79 17.09
N ILE A 198 0.00 12.64 15.93
CA ILE A 198 0.07 13.68 14.90
C ILE A 198 -0.84 13.28 13.76
N ASP A 199 -1.92 14.04 13.53
CA ASP A 199 -2.77 13.95 12.36
C ASP A 199 -2.20 14.83 11.25
N THR A 200 -1.74 14.23 10.18
CA THR A 200 -1.10 14.98 9.10
C THR A 200 -2.09 15.38 8.00
N VAL A 201 -1.79 16.50 7.33
CA VAL A 201 -2.53 16.90 6.13
C VAL A 201 -2.53 15.76 5.10
N GLY A 202 -3.67 15.54 4.46
CA GLY A 202 -3.76 14.57 3.37
C GLY A 202 -3.23 15.17 2.08
N VAL A 203 -2.20 14.56 1.52
CA VAL A 203 -1.55 14.98 0.28
C VAL A 203 -1.59 13.80 -0.70
N SER A 204 -1.85 14.09 -1.98
CA SER A 204 -1.78 13.05 -3.02
C SER A 204 -0.36 12.46 -3.09
N GLN A 205 -0.24 11.15 -3.27
CA GLN A 205 1.07 10.47 -3.37
C GLN A 205 1.96 10.97 -4.52
N ARG A 206 1.38 11.70 -5.48
CA ARG A 206 2.11 12.30 -6.62
C ARG A 206 2.50 13.75 -6.40
N ASP A 207 2.14 14.33 -5.26
CA ASP A 207 2.43 15.71 -4.92
C ASP A 207 3.81 15.84 -4.25
N GLN A 208 4.57 16.88 -4.59
CA GLN A 208 5.86 17.17 -3.98
C GLN A 208 5.76 17.43 -2.46
N MET A 209 4.63 17.94 -2.00
CA MET A 209 4.36 18.15 -0.57
C MET A 209 4.48 16.86 0.28
N VAL A 210 4.40 15.66 -0.32
CA VAL A 210 4.65 14.41 0.43
C VAL A 210 6.09 14.36 0.94
N THR A 211 7.05 14.74 0.09
CA THR A 211 8.47 14.76 0.46
C THR A 211 8.73 15.77 1.57
N GLU A 212 8.12 16.96 1.48
CA GLU A 212 8.21 18.02 2.50
C GLU A 212 7.60 17.55 3.83
N GLN A 213 6.44 16.91 3.78
CA GLN A 213 5.79 16.34 4.97
C GLN A 213 6.64 15.27 5.65
N VAL A 214 7.23 14.36 4.86
CA VAL A 214 8.14 13.33 5.38
C VAL A 214 9.39 13.95 5.97
N ALA A 215 9.98 14.96 5.33
CA ALA A 215 11.13 15.70 5.83
C ALA A 215 10.81 16.41 7.16
N MET A 216 9.69 17.13 7.22
CA MET A 216 9.20 17.81 8.43
C MET A 216 9.09 16.85 9.63
N LEU A 217 8.49 15.68 9.43
CA LEU A 217 8.35 14.68 10.50
C LEU A 217 9.69 14.08 10.91
N SER A 218 10.62 13.89 9.96
CA SER A 218 11.94 13.33 10.24
C SER A 218 12.87 14.36 10.90
N GLY A 219 12.72 15.64 10.58
CA GLY A 219 13.50 16.75 11.14
C GLY A 219 13.01 17.28 12.49
N ALA A 220 11.91 16.76 13.01
CA ALA A 220 11.22 17.27 14.20
C ALA A 220 12.02 17.16 15.52
N GLY A 221 13.20 16.53 15.51
CA GLY A 221 14.07 16.40 16.68
C GLY A 221 13.58 15.39 17.74
N ALA A 222 12.60 14.57 17.40
CA ALA A 222 12.07 13.47 18.19
C ALA A 222 11.94 12.22 17.32
N ASP A 223 11.90 11.02 17.94
CA ASP A 223 11.62 9.77 17.24
C ASP A 223 10.12 9.69 16.87
N VAL A 224 9.78 10.25 15.71
CA VAL A 224 8.41 10.24 15.19
C VAL A 224 8.17 8.96 14.41
N LYS A 225 7.41 8.03 14.98
CA LYS A 225 7.01 6.76 14.37
C LYS A 225 5.88 7.01 13.36
N ARG A 226 6.18 6.89 12.07
CA ARG A 226 5.20 7.12 11.01
C ARG A 226 4.38 5.86 10.74
N LEU A 227 3.05 5.97 10.84
CA LEU A 227 2.07 4.93 10.53
C LEU A 227 1.34 5.29 9.23
N LEU A 228 1.53 4.49 8.18
CA LEU A 228 0.90 4.72 6.90
C LEU A 228 -0.53 4.20 6.89
N CYS A 229 -1.50 5.07 6.62
CA CYS A 229 -2.88 4.66 6.40
C CYS A 229 -3.06 4.16 4.96
N LEU A 230 -3.49 2.91 4.81
CA LEU A 230 -3.74 2.24 3.53
C LEU A 230 -5.24 2.02 3.35
N ASN A 231 -5.81 2.58 2.30
CA ASN A 231 -7.22 2.40 1.97
C ASN A 231 -7.45 1.01 1.34
N SER A 232 -8.26 0.17 2.00
CA SER A 232 -8.55 -1.19 1.52
C SER A 232 -9.35 -1.24 0.20
N THR A 233 -10.01 -0.13 -0.19
CA THR A 233 -10.75 -0.04 -1.46
C THR A 233 -9.87 0.40 -2.66
N ALA A 234 -8.59 0.78 -2.41
CA ALA A 234 -7.70 1.25 -3.46
C ALA A 234 -7.14 0.09 -4.29
N THR A 235 -6.79 0.37 -5.55
CA THR A 235 -6.11 -0.62 -6.40
C THR A 235 -4.70 -0.92 -5.90
N GLN A 236 -4.16 -2.06 -6.27
CA GLN A 236 -2.82 -2.46 -5.89
C GLN A 236 -1.75 -1.48 -6.39
N GLU A 237 -1.91 -0.97 -7.62
CA GLU A 237 -1.03 0.03 -8.21
C GLU A 237 -0.99 1.30 -7.37
N THR A 238 -2.16 1.82 -7.01
CA THR A 238 -2.29 3.01 -6.15
C THR A 238 -1.64 2.77 -4.78
N LEU A 239 -1.86 1.61 -4.16
CA LEU A 239 -1.26 1.28 -2.87
C LEU A 239 0.26 1.20 -2.95
N ASN A 240 0.83 0.64 -4.03
CA ASN A 240 2.27 0.62 -4.26
C ASN A 240 2.86 2.02 -4.43
N GLU A 241 2.19 2.90 -5.19
CA GLU A 241 2.59 4.31 -5.32
C GLU A 241 2.58 5.02 -3.96
N VAL A 242 1.53 4.82 -3.17
CA VAL A 242 1.40 5.39 -1.82
C VAL A 242 2.55 4.94 -0.91
N VAL A 243 2.83 3.64 -0.86
CA VAL A 243 3.94 3.14 -0.03
C VAL A 243 5.26 3.76 -0.45
N ARG A 244 5.58 3.78 -1.75
CA ARG A 244 6.82 4.38 -2.27
C ARG A 244 6.94 5.86 -1.93
N ALA A 245 5.87 6.62 -2.08
CA ALA A 245 5.87 8.06 -1.83
C ALA A 245 6.10 8.39 -0.34
N TYR A 246 5.47 7.64 0.56
CA TYR A 246 5.53 7.92 2.00
C TYR A 246 6.62 7.16 2.76
N GLN A 247 7.34 6.24 2.12
CA GLN A 247 8.37 5.42 2.76
C GLN A 247 9.50 6.26 3.38
N GLY A 248 10.06 7.21 2.63
CA GLY A 248 11.14 8.10 3.11
C GLY A 248 12.25 7.33 3.82
N SER A 249 12.60 7.75 5.04
CA SER A 249 13.59 7.10 5.92
C SER A 249 13.09 5.80 6.58
N GLY A 250 11.86 5.38 6.31
CA GLY A 250 11.23 4.17 6.84
C GLY A 250 9.87 4.44 7.48
N LEU A 251 9.02 3.43 7.51
CA LEU A 251 7.72 3.43 8.17
C LEU A 251 7.79 2.53 9.41
N ALA A 252 7.23 2.95 10.53
CA ALA A 252 7.09 2.09 11.70
C ALA A 252 6.08 0.97 11.46
N GLY A 253 5.09 1.24 10.60
CA GLY A 253 4.09 0.28 10.18
C GLY A 253 2.94 0.94 9.41
N CYS A 254 1.80 0.25 9.36
CA CYS A 254 0.63 0.73 8.65
C CYS A 254 -0.68 0.42 9.40
N ILE A 255 -1.73 1.10 8.97
CA ILE A 255 -3.11 0.90 9.42
C ILE A 255 -3.95 0.67 8.16
N MET A 256 -4.67 -0.44 8.07
CA MET A 256 -5.67 -0.65 7.03
C MET A 256 -6.95 0.08 7.40
N THR A 257 -7.47 0.88 6.49
CA THR A 257 -8.69 1.66 6.68
C THR A 257 -9.78 1.24 5.70
N LYS A 258 -11.04 1.56 6.00
CA LYS A 258 -12.20 1.32 5.15
C LYS A 258 -12.38 -0.15 4.78
N LEU A 259 -12.14 -1.02 5.73
CA LEU A 259 -12.32 -2.46 5.52
C LEU A 259 -13.78 -2.85 5.30
N ASP A 260 -14.70 -2.07 5.84
CA ASP A 260 -16.15 -2.18 5.67
C ASP A 260 -16.65 -1.83 4.26
N GLU A 261 -15.90 -0.97 3.55
CA GLU A 261 -16.22 -0.53 2.19
C GLU A 261 -15.57 -1.43 1.11
N ALA A 262 -14.63 -2.30 1.49
CA ALA A 262 -13.82 -3.05 0.54
C ALA A 262 -14.54 -4.30 -0.01
N ALA A 263 -14.66 -4.40 -1.33
CA ALA A 263 -15.15 -5.60 -2.02
C ALA A 263 -14.15 -6.77 -1.96
N SER A 264 -12.85 -6.47 -1.93
CA SER A 264 -11.75 -7.43 -1.72
C SER A 264 -10.64 -6.76 -0.91
N ILE A 265 -9.86 -7.54 -0.20
CA ILE A 265 -8.72 -7.03 0.60
C ILE A 265 -7.38 -7.70 0.26
N GLY A 266 -7.38 -8.63 -0.69
CA GLY A 266 -6.15 -9.29 -1.14
C GLY A 266 -5.14 -8.31 -1.71
N ASN A 267 -5.59 -7.26 -2.41
CA ASN A 267 -4.77 -6.18 -2.95
C ASN A 267 -3.95 -5.45 -1.88
N VAL A 268 -4.57 -5.04 -0.79
CA VAL A 268 -3.88 -4.34 0.30
C VAL A 268 -3.01 -5.29 1.12
N LEU A 269 -3.46 -6.52 1.36
CA LEU A 269 -2.66 -7.55 2.06
C LEU A 269 -1.42 -7.94 1.24
N ASP A 270 -1.55 -8.06 -0.08
CA ASP A 270 -0.42 -8.30 -0.99
C ASP A 270 0.66 -7.22 -0.84
N VAL A 271 0.26 -5.95 -0.84
CA VAL A 271 1.20 -4.83 -0.67
C VAL A 271 1.85 -4.86 0.72
N VAL A 272 1.08 -5.07 1.78
CA VAL A 272 1.62 -5.16 3.15
C VAL A 272 2.65 -6.28 3.27
N ILE A 273 2.35 -7.48 2.71
CA ILE A 273 3.26 -8.64 2.71
C ILE A 273 4.54 -8.34 1.93
N ARG A 274 4.43 -7.83 0.69
CA ARG A 274 5.59 -7.58 -0.18
C ARG A 274 6.49 -6.48 0.35
N GLN A 275 5.91 -5.43 0.90
CA GLN A 275 6.65 -4.30 1.46
C GLN A 275 7.11 -4.57 2.91
N LYS A 276 6.80 -5.76 3.45
CA LYS A 276 7.14 -6.18 4.82
C LYS A 276 6.72 -5.16 5.88
N LEU A 277 5.58 -4.51 5.68
CA LEU A 277 5.05 -3.53 6.61
C LEU A 277 4.48 -4.22 7.85
N ASN A 278 4.73 -3.65 9.02
CA ASN A 278 4.08 -4.08 10.25
C ASN A 278 2.65 -3.52 10.29
N LEU A 279 1.66 -4.37 10.24
CA LEU A 279 0.25 -3.96 10.33
C LEU A 279 -0.16 -3.87 11.80
N PHE A 280 -0.49 -2.65 12.24
CA PHE A 280 -0.88 -2.35 13.62
C PHE A 280 -2.38 -2.53 13.81
N TYR A 281 -3.18 -1.82 13.04
CA TYR A 281 -4.62 -1.77 13.22
C TYR A 281 -5.37 -1.88 11.90
N VAL A 282 -6.63 -2.25 12.05
CA VAL A 282 -7.62 -2.27 10.98
C VAL A 282 -8.83 -1.44 11.39
N SER A 283 -9.19 -0.46 10.58
CA SER A 283 -10.41 0.34 10.77
C SER A 283 -11.53 -0.22 9.87
N ASN A 284 -12.63 -0.63 10.51
CA ASN A 284 -13.74 -1.33 9.88
C ASN A 284 -15.08 -0.62 10.15
N GLY A 285 -15.14 0.68 9.85
CA GLY A 285 -16.34 1.50 10.06
C GLY A 285 -16.01 2.90 10.55
N GLN A 286 -17.04 3.66 10.93
CA GLN A 286 -16.93 5.08 11.26
C GLN A 286 -17.03 5.39 12.76
N ARG A 287 -17.42 4.43 13.61
CA ARG A 287 -17.60 4.66 15.04
C ARG A 287 -16.25 4.80 15.75
N VAL A 288 -16.20 5.76 16.67
CA VAL A 288 -15.00 6.07 17.47
C VAL A 288 -15.32 5.81 18.94
N PRO A 289 -14.58 4.92 19.61
CA PRO A 289 -13.40 4.17 19.16
C PRO A 289 -13.67 2.76 18.61
N GLU A 290 -14.91 2.29 18.56
CA GLU A 290 -15.31 0.88 18.47
C GLU A 290 -14.77 0.21 17.19
N ASP A 291 -14.80 0.92 16.05
CA ASP A 291 -14.46 0.33 14.74
C ASP A 291 -12.94 0.42 14.43
N LEU A 292 -12.10 0.22 15.44
CA LEU A 292 -10.66 0.03 15.30
C LEU A 292 -10.27 -1.27 16.00
N TYR A 293 -9.61 -2.18 15.28
CA TYR A 293 -9.23 -3.49 15.78
C TYR A 293 -7.73 -3.70 15.62
N LEU A 294 -7.14 -4.39 16.60
CA LEU A 294 -5.78 -4.90 16.43
C LEU A 294 -5.75 -5.85 15.23
N ALA A 295 -4.71 -5.78 14.42
CA ALA A 295 -4.60 -6.60 13.22
C ALA A 295 -4.35 -8.07 13.59
N ASP A 296 -5.29 -8.95 13.25
CA ASP A 296 -5.13 -10.39 13.36
C ASP A 296 -4.88 -10.99 11.97
N ARG A 297 -3.68 -11.57 11.79
CA ARG A 297 -3.24 -12.13 10.51
C ARG A 297 -4.10 -13.28 10.03
N GLY A 298 -4.56 -14.16 10.94
CA GLY A 298 -5.40 -15.30 10.60
C GLY A 298 -6.77 -14.86 10.12
N TYR A 299 -7.40 -13.96 10.90
CA TYR A 299 -8.69 -13.36 10.55
C TYR A 299 -8.64 -12.63 9.19
N LEU A 300 -7.61 -11.81 8.95
CA LEU A 300 -7.51 -11.02 7.72
C LEU A 300 -7.33 -11.90 6.48
N ILE A 301 -6.48 -12.93 6.56
CA ILE A 301 -6.30 -13.88 5.46
C ILE A 301 -7.60 -14.67 5.22
N ASP A 302 -8.26 -15.16 6.27
CA ASP A 302 -9.54 -15.85 6.11
C ASP A 302 -10.62 -14.94 5.52
N ARG A 303 -10.69 -13.67 5.95
CA ARG A 303 -11.63 -12.69 5.43
C ARG A 303 -11.38 -12.40 3.94
N ALA A 304 -10.12 -12.30 3.50
CA ALA A 304 -9.79 -12.09 2.09
C ALA A 304 -10.43 -13.16 1.17
N PHE A 305 -10.36 -14.42 1.58
CA PHE A 305 -10.96 -15.52 0.83
C PHE A 305 -12.48 -15.66 1.03
N LYS A 306 -13.05 -15.10 2.11
CA LYS A 306 -14.51 -15.11 2.34
C LYS A 306 -15.23 -14.01 1.56
N LEU A 307 -14.72 -12.79 1.56
CA LEU A 307 -15.30 -11.65 0.82
C LEU A 307 -15.50 -11.94 -0.67
N LYS A 308 -14.63 -12.74 -1.27
CA LYS A 308 -14.75 -13.24 -2.64
C LYS A 308 -16.07 -13.97 -2.92
N ARG A 309 -16.57 -14.77 -1.96
CA ARG A 309 -17.76 -15.61 -2.18
C ARG A 309 -19.04 -14.79 -2.38
N ASP A 310 -19.06 -13.56 -1.86
CA ASP A 310 -20.20 -12.66 -1.94
C ASP A 310 -20.20 -11.84 -3.23
N SER A 311 -19.10 -11.85 -4.00
CA SER A 311 -18.93 -11.11 -5.25
C SER A 311 -19.00 -12.06 -6.46
N ALA A 312 -20.20 -12.35 -6.94
CA ALA A 312 -20.41 -13.21 -8.14
C ALA A 312 -19.77 -12.65 -9.44
N ALA A 313 -19.25 -11.42 -9.42
CA ALA A 313 -18.74 -10.72 -10.60
C ALA A 313 -17.27 -11.00 -10.94
N THR A 314 -16.52 -11.73 -10.11
CA THR A 314 -15.06 -11.92 -10.28
C THR A 314 -14.70 -13.38 -10.57
N GLN A 315 -15.44 -14.07 -11.44
CA GLN A 315 -15.03 -15.38 -11.92
C GLN A 315 -14.17 -15.20 -13.18
N PHE A 316 -12.85 -15.31 -13.03
CA PHE A 316 -11.95 -15.38 -14.17
C PHE A 316 -12.22 -16.65 -14.96
N SER A 317 -12.48 -16.52 -16.25
CA SER A 317 -12.63 -17.67 -17.16
C SER A 317 -11.27 -18.36 -17.38
N ASP A 318 -11.30 -19.63 -17.74
CA ASP A 318 -10.08 -20.38 -18.06
C ASP A 318 -9.27 -19.75 -19.22
N ALA A 319 -9.93 -18.98 -20.09
CA ALA A 319 -9.31 -18.27 -21.19
C ALA A 319 -8.58 -16.98 -20.75
N GLU A 320 -8.96 -16.37 -19.64
CA GLU A 320 -8.34 -15.13 -19.12
C GLU A 320 -7.10 -15.38 -18.25
N LEU A 321 -7.01 -16.57 -17.64
CA LEU A 321 -5.90 -16.91 -16.74
C LEU A 321 -4.52 -16.87 -17.43
N PRO A 322 -4.33 -17.42 -18.66
CA PRO A 322 -3.05 -17.34 -19.35
C PRO A 322 -2.59 -15.91 -19.60
N LEU A 323 -3.51 -15.03 -19.97
CA LEU A 323 -3.23 -13.62 -20.27
C LEU A 323 -2.74 -12.86 -19.02
N LEU A 324 -3.40 -13.09 -17.88
CA LEU A 324 -3.01 -12.50 -16.59
C LEU A 324 -1.64 -13.00 -16.13
N MET A 325 -1.35 -14.28 -16.37
CA MET A 325 -0.05 -14.88 -16.02
C MET A 325 1.08 -14.38 -16.91
N ALA A 326 0.84 -14.17 -18.21
CA ALA A 326 1.81 -13.57 -19.13
C ALA A 326 2.16 -12.13 -18.72
N GLN A 327 1.17 -11.30 -18.41
CA GLN A 327 1.37 -9.94 -17.94
C GLN A 327 2.18 -9.89 -16.62
N ALA A 328 1.93 -10.84 -15.71
CA ALA A 328 2.69 -10.94 -14.46
C ALA A 328 4.15 -11.34 -14.70
N ALA A 329 4.43 -12.19 -15.68
CA ALA A 329 5.80 -12.58 -16.05
C ALA A 329 6.58 -11.41 -16.67
N ALA A 330 5.96 -10.64 -17.56
CA ALA A 330 6.56 -9.47 -18.19
C ALA A 330 6.96 -8.40 -17.16
N ARG A 331 6.08 -8.06 -16.22
CA ARG A 331 6.35 -7.09 -15.15
C ARG A 331 7.48 -7.54 -14.21
N ASN A 332 7.62 -8.83 -13.93
CA ASN A 332 8.73 -9.33 -13.10
C ASN A 332 10.08 -9.27 -13.82
N ASN A 333 10.10 -9.41 -15.13
CA ASN A 333 11.34 -9.31 -15.95
C ASN A 333 11.79 -7.85 -16.08
N GLU A 334 10.88 -6.90 -16.21
CA GLU A 334 11.20 -5.46 -16.19
C GLU A 334 11.79 -5.02 -14.85
N ALA A 335 11.24 -5.51 -13.72
CA ALA A 335 11.76 -5.22 -12.39
C ALA A 335 13.16 -5.81 -12.14
N ARG A 336 13.52 -6.94 -12.79
CA ARG A 336 14.87 -7.54 -12.74
C ARG A 336 15.87 -6.87 -13.68
N GLY A 337 15.41 -6.30 -14.80
CA GLY A 337 16.24 -5.60 -15.79
C GLY A 337 16.77 -4.25 -15.31
N VAL A 338 16.15 -3.62 -14.34
CA VAL A 338 16.56 -2.32 -13.75
C VAL A 338 17.73 -2.46 -12.76
N HIS A 339 18.10 -3.67 -12.36
CA HIS A 339 19.23 -3.91 -11.43
C HIS A 339 20.54 -4.34 -12.10
N LEU A 340 20.65 -4.25 -13.43
CA LEU A 340 21.87 -4.56 -14.20
C LEU A 340 22.27 -3.38 -15.11
N GLY A 341 22.35 -2.20 -14.56
CA GLY A 341 22.88 -1.02 -15.23
C GLY A 341 23.65 -0.17 -14.24
#